data_e1b6912e4f6ec4ce24ab7710a6581fb3
#
_entry.id   e1b6912e4f6ec4ce24ab7710a6581fb3
#
_cell.length_a   1.000
_cell.length_b   1.000
_cell.length_c   1.000
_cell.angle_alpha   90.00
_cell.angle_beta   90.00
_cell.angle_gamma   90.00
#
_symmetry.space_group_name_H-M   'P 1'
#
loop_
_entity.id
_entity.type
_entity.pdbx_description
1 polymer ?
#
loop_
_entity_poly.entity_id
_entity_poly.type
_entity_poly.pdbx_seq_one_letter_code
_entity_poly.pdbx_strand_id
1 'polypeptide(L)'
;MGECSSKQKNRVAKKQQILSILAMGNSIVGKTTLIQAFEKKSLEDIKSTVCTQFSLVKRKVKQSNGEDVEIKIKVWDSPGQERFETLVLNAVKNTQGIFLVFDITEKESFDDLQKWIKKVEEAKDPKSFPFVIMANKIDLQSKRAVSKEQAKAFADKYNFPIFETSAITGAGVEEAFQHLIQTVYDSNQGKSNNNIIID
;
A
#
# COMPACT_ATOMS: atom_id res chain seq x y z
N MET A 1 22.84 54.34 19.60
CA MET A 1 21.87 53.38 20.14
C MET A 1 21.19 52.75 18.95
N GLY A 2 21.59 51.55 18.58
CA GLY A 2 21.08 50.82 17.43
C GLY A 2 20.42 49.54 17.94
N GLU A 3 19.10 49.46 17.85
CA GLU A 3 18.35 48.27 18.20
C GLU A 3 18.54 47.20 17.14
N CYS A 4 19.18 46.11 17.53
CA CYS A 4 19.32 44.90 16.72
C CYS A 4 18.06 44.04 16.94
N SER A 5 17.07 44.23 16.06
CA SER A 5 15.83 43.42 16.09
C SER A 5 16.09 42.08 15.45
N SER A 6 16.41 41.06 16.25
CA SER A 6 16.54 39.67 15.85
C SER A 6 15.16 39.08 15.57
N LYS A 7 14.76 39.04 14.27
CA LYS A 7 13.60 38.28 13.82
C LYS A 7 13.92 36.78 13.97
N GLN A 8 13.58 36.20 15.12
CA GLN A 8 13.46 34.77 15.28
C GLN A 8 12.32 34.25 14.35
N LYS A 9 12.71 33.67 13.22
CA LYS A 9 11.79 32.90 12.41
C LYS A 9 11.41 31.62 13.21
N ASN A 10 10.26 31.63 13.84
CA ASN A 10 9.64 30.42 14.38
C ASN A 10 9.45 29.41 13.22
N ARG A 11 10.41 28.51 13.04
CA ARG A 11 10.23 27.30 12.27
C ARG A 11 9.32 26.38 13.09
N VAL A 12 8.01 26.51 12.91
CA VAL A 12 7.08 25.46 13.33
C VAL A 12 7.52 24.20 12.61
N ALA A 13 8.07 23.25 13.34
CA ALA A 13 8.45 21.95 12.78
C ALA A 13 7.17 21.31 12.21
N LYS A 14 7.03 21.30 10.89
CA LYS A 14 5.93 20.65 10.18
C LYS A 14 5.94 19.19 10.65
N LYS A 15 4.92 18.76 11.42
CA LYS A 15 4.77 17.39 11.90
C LYS A 15 4.84 16.47 10.67
N GLN A 16 5.90 15.69 10.56
CA GLN A 16 6.16 14.89 9.36
C GLN A 16 5.07 13.81 9.28
N GLN A 17 4.20 13.90 8.29
CA GLN A 17 3.11 12.97 8.09
C GLN A 17 3.68 11.60 7.73
N ILE A 18 3.26 10.56 8.46
CA ILE A 18 3.60 9.17 8.16
C ILE A 18 2.33 8.51 7.64
N LEU A 19 2.35 8.05 6.39
CA LEU A 19 1.29 7.21 5.84
C LEU A 19 1.56 5.74 6.15
N SER A 20 0.51 4.97 6.29
CA SER A 20 0.59 3.54 6.61
C SER A 20 -0.18 2.73 5.58
N ILE A 21 0.50 1.81 4.89
CA ILE A 21 -0.07 0.90 3.88
C ILE A 21 0.26 -0.54 4.25
N LEU A 22 -0.59 -1.49 3.82
CA LEU A 22 -0.50 -2.90 4.16
C LEU A 22 -0.57 -3.76 2.90
N ALA A 23 0.31 -4.75 2.77
CA ALA A 23 0.21 -5.79 1.76
C ALA A 23 -0.51 -7.02 2.33
N MET A 24 -1.60 -7.46 1.68
CA MET A 24 -2.42 -8.62 2.03
C MET A 24 -2.56 -9.59 0.86
N GLY A 25 -2.82 -10.85 1.14
CA GLY A 25 -2.98 -11.93 0.16
C GLY A 25 -2.41 -13.23 0.70
N ASN A 26 -2.60 -14.33 -0.03
CA ASN A 26 -2.17 -15.68 0.36
C ASN A 26 -0.66 -15.76 0.62
N SER A 27 -0.23 -16.87 1.19
CA SER A 27 1.20 -17.17 1.34
C SER A 27 1.87 -17.30 -0.04
N ILE A 28 3.15 -16.94 -0.13
CA ILE A 28 4.00 -17.14 -1.33
C ILE A 28 3.57 -16.33 -2.58
N VAL A 29 2.53 -15.50 -2.53
CA VAL A 29 2.15 -14.62 -3.67
C VAL A 29 3.17 -13.52 -3.96
N GLY A 30 4.15 -13.31 -3.07
CA GLY A 30 5.27 -12.38 -3.28
C GLY A 30 5.12 -11.02 -2.60
N LYS A 31 4.32 -10.89 -1.53
CA LYS A 31 4.14 -9.62 -0.78
C LYS A 31 5.48 -9.03 -0.31
N THR A 32 6.25 -9.83 0.43
CA THR A 32 7.58 -9.46 0.93
C THR A 32 8.51 -9.05 -0.20
N THR A 33 8.52 -9.83 -1.28
CA THR A 33 9.37 -9.58 -2.45
C THR A 33 9.01 -8.27 -3.16
N LEU A 34 7.70 -7.97 -3.29
CA LEU A 34 7.21 -6.71 -3.83
C LEU A 34 7.65 -5.51 -2.99
N ILE A 35 7.57 -5.63 -1.66
CA ILE A 35 8.02 -4.58 -0.74
C ILE A 35 9.54 -4.37 -0.86
N GLN A 36 10.33 -5.45 -0.92
CA GLN A 36 11.78 -5.36 -1.11
C GLN A 36 12.13 -4.74 -2.48
N ALA A 37 11.44 -5.12 -3.55
CA ALA A 37 11.61 -4.52 -4.88
C ALA A 37 11.30 -3.02 -4.87
N PHE A 38 10.21 -2.61 -4.20
CA PHE A 38 9.87 -1.19 -4.01
C PHE A 38 10.92 -0.43 -3.21
N GLU A 39 11.53 -1.06 -2.20
CA GLU A 39 12.62 -0.51 -1.41
C GLU A 39 13.97 -0.53 -2.12
N LYS A 40 14.08 -1.18 -3.29
CA LYS A 40 15.31 -1.40 -4.04
C LYS A 40 16.36 -2.17 -3.23
N LYS A 41 15.92 -3.12 -2.40
CA LYS A 41 16.76 -4.03 -1.65
C LYS A 41 17.14 -5.26 -2.48
N SER A 42 18.24 -5.92 -2.09
CA SER A 42 18.59 -7.24 -2.64
C SER A 42 17.50 -8.27 -2.33
N LEU A 43 17.24 -9.17 -3.27
CA LEU A 43 16.24 -10.24 -3.15
C LEU A 43 16.83 -11.57 -2.68
N GLU A 44 18.06 -11.56 -2.15
CA GLU A 44 18.85 -12.80 -1.88
C GLU A 44 18.37 -13.62 -0.68
N ASP A 45 17.65 -13.00 0.29
CA ASP A 45 17.27 -13.65 1.54
C ASP A 45 15.76 -13.62 1.81
N ILE A 46 14.96 -14.06 0.84
CA ILE A 46 13.49 -14.08 1.00
C ILE A 46 13.09 -15.33 1.79
N LYS A 47 12.65 -15.12 3.03
CA LYS A 47 12.05 -16.16 3.90
C LYS A 47 10.54 -15.94 4.02
N SER A 48 9.80 -17.02 4.31
CA SER A 48 8.37 -16.89 4.60
C SER A 48 8.13 -15.98 5.81
N THR A 49 7.23 -15.02 5.66
CA THR A 49 6.87 -14.07 6.72
C THR A 49 6.02 -14.79 7.77
N VAL A 50 6.51 -14.85 9.00
CA VAL A 50 5.85 -15.53 10.13
C VAL A 50 5.16 -14.53 11.07
N CYS A 51 5.58 -13.26 11.05
CA CYS A 51 4.98 -12.19 11.82
C CYS A 51 4.84 -10.93 10.97
N THR A 52 3.91 -10.06 11.34
CA THR A 52 3.75 -8.76 10.68
C THR A 52 4.98 -7.90 10.94
N GLN A 53 5.66 -7.52 9.88
CA GLN A 53 6.83 -6.63 9.90
C GLN A 53 6.48 -5.31 9.20
N PHE A 54 7.27 -4.28 9.42
CA PHE A 54 7.13 -3.05 8.65
C PHE A 54 8.49 -2.47 8.27
N SER A 55 8.49 -1.74 7.18
CA SER A 55 9.59 -0.90 6.76
C SER A 55 9.16 0.55 6.61
N LEU A 56 10.13 1.46 6.69
CA LEU A 56 9.91 2.90 6.52
C LEU A 56 10.65 3.34 5.27
N VAL A 57 9.89 3.83 4.30
CA VAL A 57 10.43 4.40 3.07
C VAL A 57 10.02 5.86 2.92
N LYS A 58 10.79 6.63 2.16
CA LYS A 58 10.46 8.00 1.79
C LYS A 58 10.09 8.05 0.32
N ARG A 59 9.03 8.74 -0.01
CA ARG A 59 8.60 8.99 -1.39
C ARG A 59 8.05 10.39 -1.54
N LYS A 60 8.12 10.89 -2.78
CA LYS A 60 7.49 12.15 -3.15
C LYS A 60 6.04 11.91 -3.55
N VAL A 61 5.16 12.78 -3.10
CA VAL A 61 3.75 12.84 -3.52
C VAL A 61 3.44 14.24 -4.00
N LYS A 62 2.49 14.37 -4.90
CA LYS A 62 2.02 15.66 -5.39
C LYS A 62 0.98 16.25 -4.45
N GLN A 63 1.14 17.52 -4.12
CA GLN A 63 0.14 18.31 -3.43
C GLN A 63 -0.89 18.87 -4.41
N SER A 64 -2.02 19.36 -3.90
CA SER A 64 -3.06 20.01 -4.70
C SER A 64 -2.59 21.27 -5.45
N ASN A 65 -1.52 21.91 -4.99
CA ASN A 65 -0.86 23.05 -5.66
C ASN A 65 0.15 22.62 -6.74
N GLY A 66 0.31 21.30 -6.99
CA GLY A 66 1.24 20.74 -7.96
C GLY A 66 2.68 20.56 -7.46
N GLU A 67 3.01 21.01 -6.26
CA GLU A 67 4.34 20.84 -5.68
C GLU A 67 4.56 19.41 -5.16
N ASP A 68 5.81 18.94 -5.26
CA ASP A 68 6.21 17.67 -4.65
C ASP A 68 6.54 17.85 -3.17
N VAL A 69 6.03 16.96 -2.33
CA VAL A 69 6.40 16.87 -0.92
C VAL A 69 6.92 15.47 -0.59
N GLU A 70 8.03 15.40 0.14
CA GLU A 70 8.57 14.14 0.65
C GLU A 70 7.79 13.73 1.92
N ILE A 71 7.25 12.51 1.91
CA ILE A 71 6.56 11.91 3.03
C ILE A 71 7.21 10.59 3.44
N LYS A 72 6.99 10.19 4.68
CA LYS A 72 7.36 8.87 5.18
C LYS A 72 6.19 7.90 5.03
N ILE A 73 6.48 6.71 4.54
CA ILE A 73 5.50 5.63 4.37
C ILE A 73 5.94 4.45 5.23
N LYS A 74 5.04 3.97 6.06
CA LYS A 74 5.15 2.73 6.79
C LYS A 74 4.47 1.64 5.98
N VAL A 75 5.26 0.72 5.43
CA VAL A 75 4.78 -0.39 4.63
C VAL A 75 4.76 -1.64 5.51
N TRP A 76 3.58 -2.19 5.76
CA TRP A 76 3.40 -3.40 6.53
C TRP A 76 3.40 -4.62 5.62
N ASP A 77 4.25 -5.58 5.92
CA ASP A 77 4.25 -6.92 5.36
C ASP A 77 3.49 -7.87 6.29
N SER A 78 2.47 -8.53 5.77
CA SER A 78 1.66 -9.45 6.54
C SER A 78 1.95 -10.92 6.20
N PRO A 79 1.89 -11.83 7.19
CA PRO A 79 1.88 -13.25 6.89
C PRO A 79 0.63 -13.62 6.08
N GLY A 80 0.80 -14.45 5.05
CA GLY A 80 -0.30 -14.85 4.16
C GLY A 80 -1.06 -16.10 4.61
N GLN A 81 -0.86 -16.56 5.85
CA GLN A 81 -1.49 -17.76 6.37
C GLN A 81 -2.69 -17.39 7.26
N GLU A 82 -3.79 -18.12 7.12
CA GLU A 82 -5.04 -17.95 7.87
C GLU A 82 -4.85 -17.98 9.40
N ARG A 83 -3.89 -18.76 9.90
CA ARG A 83 -3.57 -18.85 11.35
C ARG A 83 -3.07 -17.54 11.96
N PHE A 84 -2.73 -16.55 11.16
CA PHE A 84 -2.28 -15.23 11.63
C PHE A 84 -3.34 -14.12 11.43
N GLU A 85 -4.59 -14.51 11.26
CA GLU A 85 -5.71 -13.60 10.96
C GLU A 85 -5.80 -12.43 11.94
N THR A 86 -5.71 -12.69 13.25
CA THR A 86 -5.75 -11.64 14.29
C THR A 86 -4.65 -10.59 14.10
N LEU A 87 -3.45 -10.99 13.68
CA LEU A 87 -2.35 -10.06 13.41
C LEU A 87 -2.65 -9.19 12.19
N VAL A 88 -3.23 -9.78 11.15
CA VAL A 88 -3.63 -9.06 9.93
C VAL A 88 -4.74 -8.05 10.25
N LEU A 89 -5.79 -8.43 10.99
CA LEU A 89 -6.87 -7.53 11.40
C LEU A 89 -6.37 -6.35 12.25
N ASN A 90 -5.41 -6.58 13.15
CA ASN A 90 -4.78 -5.50 13.90
C ASN A 90 -3.98 -4.55 13.00
N ALA A 91 -3.29 -5.07 11.98
CA ALA A 91 -2.59 -4.24 11.01
C ALA A 91 -3.58 -3.41 10.17
N VAL A 92 -4.71 -3.98 9.74
CA VAL A 92 -5.78 -3.29 9.00
C VAL A 92 -6.28 -2.06 9.76
N LYS A 93 -6.53 -2.16 11.07
CA LYS A 93 -7.00 -1.04 11.90
C LYS A 93 -6.06 0.16 11.87
N ASN A 94 -4.76 -0.09 11.73
CA ASN A 94 -3.71 0.92 11.79
C ASN A 94 -3.19 1.34 10.40
N THR A 95 -3.84 0.90 9.31
CA THR A 95 -3.47 1.23 7.95
C THR A 95 -4.44 2.21 7.29
N GLN A 96 -3.99 2.87 6.24
CA GLN A 96 -4.74 3.88 5.48
C GLN A 96 -4.94 3.48 4.01
N GLY A 97 -4.26 2.42 3.55
CA GLY A 97 -4.42 1.84 2.23
C GLY A 97 -3.93 0.40 2.19
N ILE A 98 -4.47 -0.40 1.29
CA ILE A 98 -4.19 -1.84 1.21
C ILE A 98 -3.83 -2.25 -0.22
N PHE A 99 -2.76 -3.04 -0.34
CA PHE A 99 -2.50 -3.88 -1.49
C PHE A 99 -3.11 -5.26 -1.30
N LEU A 100 -3.92 -5.69 -2.26
CA LEU A 100 -4.39 -7.07 -2.39
C LEU A 100 -3.54 -7.76 -3.45
N VAL A 101 -2.70 -8.69 -3.03
CA VAL A 101 -1.72 -9.35 -3.89
C VAL A 101 -2.16 -10.78 -4.19
N PHE A 102 -2.15 -11.14 -5.47
CA PHE A 102 -2.29 -12.53 -5.91
C PHE A 102 -1.19 -12.90 -6.92
N ASP A 103 -0.96 -14.19 -7.08
CA ASP A 103 -0.05 -14.77 -8.06
C ASP A 103 -0.81 -15.14 -9.32
N ILE A 104 -0.42 -14.61 -10.48
CA ILE A 104 -1.09 -14.93 -11.76
C ILE A 104 -1.01 -16.40 -12.15
N THR A 105 -0.06 -17.16 -11.56
CA THR A 105 0.13 -18.59 -11.82
C THR A 105 -0.67 -19.49 -10.88
N GLU A 106 -1.30 -18.92 -9.84
CA GLU A 106 -1.99 -19.64 -8.77
C GLU A 106 -3.44 -19.13 -8.65
N LYS A 107 -4.36 -19.90 -9.26
CA LYS A 107 -5.78 -19.48 -9.32
C LYS A 107 -6.41 -19.34 -7.93
N GLU A 108 -6.03 -20.18 -6.97
CA GLU A 108 -6.55 -20.14 -5.61
C GLU A 108 -6.25 -18.80 -4.94
N SER A 109 -5.05 -18.26 -5.16
CA SER A 109 -4.67 -16.95 -4.60
C SER A 109 -5.52 -15.79 -5.13
N PHE A 110 -6.01 -15.90 -6.37
CA PHE A 110 -6.96 -14.96 -6.96
C PHE A 110 -8.37 -15.16 -6.40
N ASP A 111 -8.85 -16.40 -6.34
CA ASP A 111 -10.18 -16.71 -5.82
C ASP A 111 -10.33 -16.29 -4.35
N ASP A 112 -9.25 -16.33 -3.58
CA ASP A 112 -9.20 -15.92 -2.17
C ASP A 112 -9.18 -14.41 -1.96
N LEU A 113 -9.00 -13.57 -2.99
CA LEU A 113 -9.05 -12.11 -2.84
C LEU A 113 -10.35 -11.64 -2.19
N GLN A 114 -11.48 -12.30 -2.51
CA GLN A 114 -12.76 -11.98 -1.90
C GLN A 114 -12.79 -12.28 -0.40
N LYS A 115 -12.10 -13.32 0.06
CA LYS A 115 -11.97 -13.64 1.49
C LYS A 115 -11.17 -12.53 2.21
N TRP A 116 -10.09 -12.05 1.57
CA TRP A 116 -9.29 -10.96 2.12
C TRP A 116 -10.06 -9.65 2.21
N ILE A 117 -10.89 -9.32 1.21
CA ILE A 117 -11.77 -8.15 1.25
C ILE A 117 -12.75 -8.26 2.43
N LYS A 118 -13.43 -9.41 2.60
CA LYS A 118 -14.34 -9.63 3.72
C LYS A 118 -13.68 -9.45 5.09
N LYS A 119 -12.45 -9.94 5.26
CA LYS A 119 -11.67 -9.72 6.49
C LYS A 119 -11.41 -8.25 6.78
N VAL A 120 -11.19 -7.45 5.74
CA VAL A 120 -11.05 -6.00 5.92
C VAL A 120 -12.38 -5.38 6.31
N GLU A 121 -13.51 -5.81 5.70
CA GLU A 121 -14.86 -5.35 6.03
C GLU A 121 -15.23 -5.57 7.50
N GLU A 122 -14.76 -6.67 8.11
CA GLU A 122 -14.95 -6.95 9.53
C GLU A 122 -14.20 -5.97 10.46
N ALA A 123 -13.09 -5.44 9.99
CA ALA A 123 -12.22 -4.56 10.80
C ALA A 123 -12.48 -3.08 10.55
N LYS A 124 -12.94 -2.71 9.35
CA LYS A 124 -13.06 -1.34 8.88
C LYS A 124 -13.94 -1.28 7.63
N ASP A 125 -14.71 -0.19 7.47
CA ASP A 125 -15.48 0.04 6.25
C ASP A 125 -14.53 0.13 5.02
N PRO A 126 -14.62 -0.79 4.05
CA PRO A 126 -13.72 -0.84 2.90
C PRO A 126 -13.88 0.38 1.98
N LYS A 127 -15.02 1.07 2.03
CA LYS A 127 -15.25 2.32 1.28
C LYS A 127 -14.51 3.52 1.89
N SER A 128 -14.00 3.37 3.11
CA SER A 128 -13.35 4.45 3.86
C SER A 128 -11.89 4.66 3.53
N PHE A 129 -11.26 3.77 2.74
CA PHE A 129 -9.85 3.86 2.38
C PHE A 129 -9.52 3.11 1.08
N PRO A 130 -8.44 3.50 0.38
CA PRO A 130 -8.10 2.95 -0.92
C PRO A 130 -7.52 1.53 -0.89
N PHE A 131 -7.90 0.76 -1.93
CA PHE A 131 -7.32 -0.52 -2.28
C PHE A 131 -6.64 -0.44 -3.63
N VAL A 132 -5.61 -1.26 -3.82
CA VAL A 132 -4.99 -1.57 -5.11
C VAL A 132 -4.79 -3.07 -5.23
N ILE A 133 -5.16 -3.67 -6.35
CA ILE A 133 -4.89 -5.08 -6.65
C ILE A 133 -3.57 -5.18 -7.39
N MET A 134 -2.71 -6.10 -6.96
CA MET A 134 -1.45 -6.43 -7.63
C MET A 134 -1.49 -7.85 -8.15
N ALA A 135 -1.58 -8.00 -9.49
CA ALA A 135 -1.46 -9.27 -10.21
C ALA A 135 0.05 -9.56 -10.38
N ASN A 136 0.63 -10.29 -9.43
CA ASN A 136 2.08 -10.47 -9.35
C ASN A 136 2.58 -11.70 -10.11
N LYS A 137 3.90 -11.75 -10.33
CA LYS A 137 4.66 -12.78 -11.04
C LYS A 137 4.41 -12.82 -12.55
N ILE A 138 4.21 -11.64 -13.17
CA ILE A 138 4.04 -11.57 -14.64
C ILE A 138 5.27 -12.00 -15.42
N ASP A 139 6.43 -12.13 -14.79
CA ASP A 139 7.62 -12.77 -15.36
C ASP A 139 7.38 -14.27 -15.68
N LEU A 140 6.40 -14.90 -15.02
CA LEU A 140 5.99 -16.28 -15.26
C LEU A 140 4.80 -16.40 -16.22
N GLN A 141 4.72 -15.54 -17.24
CA GLN A 141 3.58 -15.45 -18.18
C GLN A 141 3.20 -16.78 -18.83
N SER A 142 4.17 -17.67 -19.10
CA SER A 142 3.91 -19.01 -19.68
C SER A 142 3.15 -19.95 -18.74
N LYS A 143 3.10 -19.63 -17.43
CA LYS A 143 2.41 -20.40 -16.40
C LYS A 143 1.12 -19.69 -15.92
N ARG A 144 0.68 -18.65 -16.61
CA ARG A 144 -0.49 -17.85 -16.21
C ARG A 144 -1.75 -18.74 -16.09
N ALA A 145 -2.35 -18.77 -14.93
CA ALA A 145 -3.62 -19.45 -14.63
C ALA A 145 -4.81 -18.50 -14.51
N VAL A 146 -4.54 -17.20 -14.28
CA VAL A 146 -5.57 -16.14 -14.18
C VAL A 146 -5.39 -15.17 -15.34
N SER A 147 -6.41 -15.07 -16.22
CA SER A 147 -6.33 -14.16 -17.37
C SER A 147 -6.44 -12.70 -16.93
N LYS A 148 -5.97 -11.79 -17.79
CA LYS A 148 -6.08 -10.33 -17.55
C LYS A 148 -7.53 -9.89 -17.47
N GLU A 149 -8.38 -10.46 -18.31
CA GLU A 149 -9.81 -10.18 -18.39
C GLU A 149 -10.52 -10.59 -17.10
N GLN A 150 -10.19 -11.77 -16.56
CA GLN A 150 -10.72 -12.25 -15.27
C GLN A 150 -10.31 -11.32 -14.13
N ALA A 151 -9.03 -10.98 -14.07
CA ALA A 151 -8.49 -10.09 -13.03
C ALA A 151 -9.10 -8.69 -13.13
N LYS A 152 -9.24 -8.15 -14.36
CA LYS A 152 -9.88 -6.86 -14.59
C LYS A 152 -11.36 -6.87 -14.21
N ALA A 153 -12.13 -7.88 -14.61
CA ALA A 153 -13.55 -8.00 -14.27
C ALA A 153 -13.76 -8.05 -12.74
N PHE A 154 -12.87 -8.74 -12.01
CA PHE A 154 -12.90 -8.73 -10.56
C PHE A 154 -12.60 -7.33 -9.98
N ALA A 155 -11.57 -6.65 -10.47
CA ALA A 155 -11.20 -5.31 -10.04
C ALA A 155 -12.33 -4.30 -10.30
N ASP A 156 -12.95 -4.35 -11.49
CA ASP A 156 -14.08 -3.49 -11.90
C ASP A 156 -15.30 -3.70 -10.97
N LYS A 157 -15.59 -4.95 -10.56
CA LYS A 157 -16.69 -5.26 -9.62
C LYS A 157 -16.56 -4.52 -8.29
N TYR A 158 -15.34 -4.32 -7.80
CA TYR A 158 -15.06 -3.62 -6.53
C TYR A 158 -14.64 -2.17 -6.75
N ASN A 159 -14.52 -1.72 -8.01
CA ASN A 159 -13.96 -0.42 -8.37
C ASN A 159 -12.55 -0.20 -7.80
N PHE A 160 -11.71 -1.25 -7.83
CA PHE A 160 -10.33 -1.19 -7.39
C PHE A 160 -9.38 -1.07 -8.57
N PRO A 161 -8.38 -0.18 -8.54
CA PRO A 161 -7.28 -0.18 -9.49
C PRO A 161 -6.53 -1.51 -9.45
N ILE A 162 -6.11 -2.01 -10.63
CA ILE A 162 -5.31 -3.23 -10.75
C ILE A 162 -4.04 -2.94 -11.55
N PHE A 163 -2.93 -3.49 -11.07
CA PHE A 163 -1.61 -3.41 -11.70
C PHE A 163 -1.04 -4.81 -11.90
N GLU A 164 -0.52 -5.07 -13.09
CA GLU A 164 0.31 -6.24 -13.35
C GLU A 164 1.74 -5.96 -12.86
N THR A 165 2.28 -6.84 -12.02
CA THR A 165 3.57 -6.62 -11.37
C THR A 165 4.47 -7.85 -11.42
N SER A 166 5.77 -7.60 -11.42
CA SER A 166 6.78 -8.62 -11.13
C SER A 166 7.74 -8.09 -10.08
N ALA A 167 7.75 -8.73 -8.94
CA ALA A 167 8.71 -8.41 -7.89
C ALA A 167 10.16 -8.71 -8.30
N ILE A 168 10.38 -9.65 -9.24
CA ILE A 168 11.70 -10.07 -9.71
C ILE A 168 12.27 -9.07 -10.70
N THR A 169 11.45 -8.60 -11.68
CA THR A 169 11.91 -7.66 -12.71
C THR A 169 11.71 -6.19 -12.31
N GLY A 170 10.92 -5.93 -11.28
CA GLY A 170 10.51 -4.59 -10.87
C GLY A 170 9.36 -4.01 -11.71
N ALA A 171 8.90 -4.70 -12.75
CA ALA A 171 7.85 -4.21 -13.63
C ALA A 171 6.55 -3.91 -12.85
N GLY A 172 5.96 -2.73 -13.07
CA GLY A 172 4.71 -2.27 -12.49
C GLY A 172 4.72 -2.02 -10.97
N VAL A 173 5.85 -2.28 -10.27
CA VAL A 173 5.92 -2.19 -8.81
C VAL A 173 5.88 -0.73 -8.36
N GLU A 174 6.74 0.12 -8.91
CA GLU A 174 6.80 1.54 -8.52
C GLU A 174 5.48 2.25 -8.82
N GLU A 175 4.86 1.96 -9.98
CA GLU A 175 3.58 2.55 -10.41
C GLU A 175 2.44 2.17 -9.45
N ALA A 176 2.33 0.89 -9.08
CA ALA A 176 1.30 0.43 -8.16
C ALA A 176 1.45 1.06 -6.78
N PHE A 177 2.67 1.10 -6.24
CA PHE A 177 2.95 1.71 -4.94
C PHE A 177 2.70 3.22 -4.96
N GLN A 178 3.19 3.92 -5.99
CA GLN A 178 3.00 5.36 -6.11
C GLN A 178 1.51 5.73 -6.23
N HIS A 179 0.73 4.94 -6.98
CA HIS A 179 -0.71 5.13 -7.10
C HIS A 179 -1.41 5.03 -5.74
N LEU A 180 -1.17 3.96 -4.97
CA LEU A 180 -1.80 3.81 -3.65
C LEU A 180 -1.35 4.90 -2.67
N ILE A 181 -0.06 5.22 -2.65
CA ILE A 181 0.50 6.25 -1.76
C ILE A 181 -0.12 7.62 -2.06
N GLN A 182 -0.23 8.00 -3.33
CA GLN A 182 -0.86 9.26 -3.73
C GLN A 182 -2.33 9.30 -3.33
N THR A 183 -3.08 8.22 -3.62
CA THR A 183 -4.50 8.13 -3.26
C THR A 183 -4.74 8.22 -1.75
N VAL A 184 -3.89 7.56 -0.95
CA VAL A 184 -3.94 7.66 0.53
C VAL A 184 -3.62 9.09 0.99
N TYR A 185 -2.62 9.72 0.38
CA TYR A 185 -2.25 11.10 0.70
C TYR A 185 -3.41 12.06 0.43
N ASP A 186 -4.02 11.98 -0.76
CA ASP A 186 -5.12 12.85 -1.17
C ASP A 186 -6.35 12.65 -0.27
N SER A 187 -6.69 11.41 0.06
CA SER A 187 -7.80 11.08 0.98
C SER A 187 -7.60 11.67 2.39
N ASN A 188 -6.36 11.73 2.86
CA ASN A 188 -6.06 12.31 4.17
C ASN A 188 -6.09 13.85 4.15
N GLN A 189 -5.70 14.47 3.04
CA GLN A 189 -5.81 15.94 2.89
C GLN A 189 -7.28 16.38 2.88
N GLY A 190 -8.15 15.64 2.19
CA GLY A 190 -9.59 15.89 2.20
C GLY A 190 -10.21 15.81 3.60
N LYS A 191 -9.78 14.86 4.43
CA LYS A 191 -10.23 14.72 5.83
C LYS A 191 -9.73 15.85 6.73
N SER A 192 -8.53 16.38 6.50
CA SER A 192 -7.98 17.50 7.28
C SER A 192 -8.70 18.81 7.00
N ASN A 193 -9.15 19.04 5.77
CA ASN A 193 -9.90 20.23 5.39
C ASN A 193 -11.33 20.24 5.94
N ASN A 194 -11.95 19.08 6.17
CA ASN A 194 -13.29 18.96 6.74
C ASN A 194 -13.35 19.14 8.27
N ASN A 195 -12.20 19.14 8.96
CA ASN A 195 -12.12 19.36 10.41
C ASN A 195 -11.87 20.83 10.80
N ILE A 196 -11.84 21.75 9.82
CA ILE A 196 -11.88 23.19 10.08
C ILE A 196 -13.36 23.60 9.99
N ILE A 197 -14.17 23.20 10.94
CA ILE A 197 -15.45 23.85 11.23
C ILE A 197 -15.17 24.91 12.27
N ILE A 198 -15.27 26.09 11.84
CA ILE A 198 -15.37 27.41 12.41
C ILE A 198 -16.38 27.38 13.59
N ASP A 199 -15.89 27.70 14.77
CA ASP A 199 -16.72 28.30 15.82
C ASP A 199 -16.68 29.82 15.67
#